data_3068642174b0eb68a63276ce4e7b5773
#
_entry.id   3068642174b0eb68a63276ce4e7b5773
#
_cell.length_a   1.000
_cell.length_b   1.000
_cell.length_c   1.000
_cell.angle_alpha   90.00
_cell.angle_beta   90.00
_cell.angle_gamma   90.00
#
_symmetry.space_group_name_H-M   'P 1'
#
loop_
_entity.id
_entity.type
_entity.pdbx_description
1 polymer ?
#
loop_
_entity_poly.entity_id
_entity_poly.type
_entity_poly.pdbx_seq_one_letter_code
_entity_poly.pdbx_strand_id
1 'polypeptide(L)'
;TILIGGGWQGLGDKERGGVEAIPENLRGNIRLACHAIPELRSGRMVRVWLGLEAETADALPLIGNVPGISNAYVIGSVHSGYTSGPYMGWLLSQFIMGQETDMPLFEPSRLIN
;
A
#
# COMPACT_ATOMS: atom_id res chain seq x y z
N THR A 1 21.38 -8.37 -6.47
CA THR A 1 20.39 -7.32 -6.87
C THR A 1 19.85 -6.66 -5.62
N ILE A 2 19.79 -5.34 -5.61
CA ILE A 2 19.24 -4.55 -4.53
C ILE A 2 17.96 -3.89 -5.04
N LEU A 3 16.90 -3.94 -4.26
CA LEU A 3 15.64 -3.27 -4.51
C LEU A 3 15.59 -1.97 -3.69
N ILE A 4 15.20 -0.88 -4.34
CA ILE A 4 15.02 0.42 -3.73
C ILE A 4 13.55 0.78 -3.91
N GLY A 5 12.80 0.85 -2.83
CA GLY A 5 11.41 1.28 -2.80
C GLY A 5 11.26 2.76 -2.48
N GLY A 6 10.08 3.29 -2.65
CA GLY A 6 9.78 4.71 -2.48
C GLY A 6 9.75 5.47 -3.82
N GLY A 7 9.92 6.75 -3.82
CA GLY A 7 9.88 7.55 -5.06
C GLY A 7 8.46 7.78 -5.57
N TRP A 8 7.59 7.99 -4.65
CA TRP A 8 6.16 8.21 -4.79
C TRP A 8 5.73 9.05 -5.98
N GLN A 9 4.56 8.74 -6.50
CA GLN A 9 3.87 9.34 -7.61
C GLN A 9 4.45 8.99 -8.98
N GLY A 10 3.59 8.45 -9.80
CA GLY A 10 3.75 8.28 -11.23
C GLY A 10 2.76 9.18 -11.97
N LEU A 11 2.96 9.31 -13.25
CA LEU A 11 2.00 9.88 -14.19
C LEU A 11 1.30 8.75 -14.91
N GLY A 12 -0.02 8.83 -15.05
CA GLY A 12 -0.77 7.80 -15.74
C GLY A 12 -2.26 8.01 -15.69
N ASP A 13 -2.95 7.19 -16.47
CA ASP A 13 -4.40 7.15 -16.53
C ASP A 13 -4.90 5.96 -15.70
N LYS A 14 -5.70 6.25 -14.69
CA LYS A 14 -6.26 5.23 -13.78
C LYS A 14 -7.18 4.23 -14.48
N GLU A 15 -7.85 4.66 -15.57
CA GLU A 15 -8.80 3.83 -16.31
C GLU A 15 -8.13 2.97 -17.38
N ARG A 16 -7.11 3.51 -18.03
CA ARG A 16 -6.42 2.86 -19.14
C ARG A 16 -5.17 2.07 -18.70
N GLY A 17 -4.73 2.28 -17.49
CA GLY A 17 -3.44 1.78 -17.04
C GLY A 17 -2.28 2.56 -17.67
N GLY A 18 -1.08 2.04 -17.54
CA GLY A 18 0.11 2.71 -18.04
C GLY A 18 0.55 3.84 -17.12
N VAL A 19 1.42 3.49 -16.18
CA VAL A 19 1.99 4.44 -15.23
C VAL A 19 3.46 4.68 -15.59
N GLU A 20 3.82 5.95 -15.76
CA GLU A 20 5.18 6.38 -16.06
C GLU A 20 5.84 6.98 -14.82
N ALA A 21 7.13 6.69 -14.65
CA ALA A 21 7.91 7.25 -13.56
C ALA A 21 8.15 8.75 -13.77
N ILE A 22 8.00 9.52 -12.72
CA ILE A 22 8.45 10.91 -12.70
C ILE A 22 9.98 10.91 -12.49
N PRO A 23 10.78 11.38 -13.47
CA PRO A 23 12.23 11.28 -13.41
C PRO A 23 12.86 11.94 -12.16
N GLU A 24 12.27 13.05 -11.70
CA GLU A 24 12.75 13.78 -10.52
C GLU A 24 12.55 12.95 -9.24
N ASN A 25 11.43 12.26 -9.12
CA ASN A 25 11.13 11.38 -7.98
C ASN A 25 12.08 10.18 -7.97
N LEU A 26 12.32 9.59 -9.14
CA LEU A 26 13.29 8.50 -9.29
C LEU A 26 14.70 8.94 -8.89
N ARG A 27 15.15 10.11 -9.36
CA ARG A 27 16.45 10.67 -8.97
C ARG A 27 16.53 10.92 -7.48
N GLY A 28 15.47 11.46 -6.87
CA GLY A 28 15.40 11.70 -5.43
C GLY A 28 15.53 10.39 -4.64
N ASN A 29 14.82 9.35 -5.06
CA ASN A 29 14.85 8.03 -4.46
C ASN A 29 16.26 7.41 -4.52
N ILE A 30 16.91 7.44 -5.69
CA ILE A 30 18.28 6.94 -5.87
C ILE A 30 19.28 7.74 -5.01
N ARG A 31 19.15 9.06 -4.95
CA ARG A 31 20.02 9.89 -4.10
C ARG A 31 19.90 9.52 -2.62
N LEU A 32 18.67 9.32 -2.14
CA LEU A 32 18.42 8.90 -0.77
C LEU A 32 19.04 7.53 -0.49
N ALA A 33 18.85 6.57 -1.40
CA ALA A 33 19.44 5.25 -1.28
C ALA A 33 20.98 5.30 -1.24
N CYS A 34 21.59 6.09 -2.11
CA CYS A 34 23.05 6.30 -2.13
C CYS A 34 23.56 7.10 -0.91
N HIS A 35 22.70 7.86 -0.25
CA HIS A 35 23.05 8.50 1.03
C HIS A 35 23.09 7.48 2.16
N ALA A 36 22.08 6.60 2.20
CA ALA A 36 22.00 5.55 3.21
C ALA A 36 23.03 4.44 3.02
N ILE A 37 23.34 4.09 1.76
CA ILE A 37 24.28 3.03 1.38
C ILE A 37 25.19 3.59 0.28
N PRO A 38 26.34 4.20 0.65
CA PRO A 38 27.24 4.88 -0.31
C PRO A 38 27.76 4.00 -1.45
N GLU A 39 27.88 2.70 -1.23
CA GLU A 39 28.36 1.73 -2.22
C GLU A 39 27.44 1.63 -3.44
N LEU A 40 26.17 2.01 -3.30
CA LEU A 40 25.21 2.03 -4.41
C LEU A 40 25.57 3.04 -5.52
N ARG A 41 26.44 4.01 -5.25
CA ARG A 41 26.90 4.99 -6.24
C ARG A 41 27.64 4.36 -7.43
N SER A 42 28.26 3.20 -7.21
CA SER A 42 28.92 2.43 -8.25
C SER A 42 27.97 1.46 -8.97
N GLY A 43 26.75 1.36 -8.49
CA GLY A 43 25.73 0.45 -9.04
C GLY A 43 25.20 0.90 -10.39
N ARG A 44 24.57 -0.04 -11.09
CA ARG A 44 23.85 0.21 -12.33
C ARG A 44 22.37 -0.04 -12.12
N MET A 45 21.54 0.90 -12.50
CA MET A 45 20.09 0.71 -12.52
C MET A 45 19.74 -0.31 -13.61
N VAL A 46 19.09 -1.40 -13.21
CA VAL A 46 18.72 -2.50 -14.10
C VAL A 46 17.26 -2.37 -14.55
N ARG A 47 16.40 -1.93 -13.66
CA ARG A 47 14.95 -1.86 -13.92
C ARG A 47 14.28 -0.83 -13.02
N VAL A 48 13.26 -0.17 -13.57
CA VAL A 48 12.28 0.65 -12.84
C VAL A 48 10.89 0.11 -13.15
N TRP A 49 10.02 0.07 -12.16
CA TRP A 49 8.61 -0.23 -12.37
C TRP A 49 7.77 0.56 -11.37
N LEU A 50 6.52 0.72 -11.70
CA LEU A 50 5.50 1.34 -10.87
C LEU A 50 4.28 0.44 -10.80
N GLY A 51 3.49 0.62 -9.76
CA GLY A 51 2.20 0.00 -9.56
C GLY A 51 1.18 1.05 -9.16
N LEU A 52 -0.09 0.72 -9.32
CA LEU A 52 -1.18 1.51 -8.77
C LEU A 52 -1.46 1.03 -7.35
N GLU A 53 -1.70 1.96 -6.47
CA GLU A 53 -2.15 1.72 -5.10
C GLU A 53 -3.60 2.19 -4.97
N ALA A 54 -4.44 1.40 -4.30
CA ALA A 54 -5.79 1.79 -3.98
C ALA A 54 -5.80 2.62 -2.69
N GLU A 55 -6.46 3.76 -2.74
CA GLU A 55 -6.63 4.63 -1.59
C GLU A 55 -8.11 4.94 -1.39
N THR A 56 -8.57 4.92 -0.14
CA THR A 56 -9.91 5.31 0.24
C THR A 56 -10.03 6.84 0.32
N ALA A 57 -11.24 7.35 0.23
CA ALA A 57 -11.49 8.80 0.29
C ALA A 57 -11.04 9.44 1.63
N ASP A 58 -11.01 8.65 2.71
CA ASP A 58 -10.59 9.08 4.05
C ASP A 58 -9.14 8.69 4.39
N ALA A 59 -8.41 8.12 3.44
CA ALA A 59 -7.04 7.62 3.59
C ALA A 59 -6.85 6.57 4.70
N LEU A 60 -7.95 5.94 5.17
CA LEU A 60 -7.92 4.86 6.15
C LEU A 60 -8.11 3.51 5.45
N PRO A 61 -7.51 2.42 5.96
CA PRO A 61 -7.68 1.11 5.37
C PRO A 61 -9.12 0.60 5.44
N LEU A 62 -9.42 -0.44 4.69
CA LEU A 62 -10.65 -1.21 4.80
C LEU A 62 -10.36 -2.50 5.56
N ILE A 63 -11.08 -2.73 6.65
CA ILE A 63 -11.03 -4.00 7.40
C ILE A 63 -12.45 -4.32 7.87
N GLY A 64 -12.98 -5.48 7.55
CA GLY A 64 -14.26 -5.94 8.05
C GLY A 64 -15.11 -6.63 7.01
N ASN A 65 -16.41 -6.67 7.25
CA ASN A 65 -17.39 -7.26 6.35
C ASN A 65 -17.51 -6.49 5.04
N VAL A 66 -17.71 -7.22 3.96
CA VAL A 66 -18.15 -6.63 2.70
C VAL A 66 -19.64 -6.30 2.83
N PRO A 67 -20.06 -5.03 2.69
CA PRO A 67 -21.44 -4.64 2.84
C PRO A 67 -22.38 -5.39 1.91
N GLY A 68 -23.48 -5.90 2.45
CA GLY A 68 -24.49 -6.65 1.69
C GLY A 68 -24.14 -8.10 1.35
N ILE A 69 -22.95 -8.58 1.72
CA ILE A 69 -22.55 -9.97 1.46
C ILE A 69 -22.20 -10.66 2.79
N SER A 70 -22.94 -11.69 3.14
CA SER A 70 -22.63 -12.52 4.30
C SER A 70 -21.36 -13.35 4.04
N ASN A 71 -20.56 -13.58 5.06
CA ASN A 71 -19.33 -14.38 5.01
C ASN A 71 -18.26 -13.88 4.03
N ALA A 72 -18.33 -12.61 3.61
CA ALA A 72 -17.29 -11.97 2.84
C ALA A 72 -16.60 -10.91 3.67
N TYR A 73 -15.28 -10.96 3.69
CA TYR A 73 -14.44 -10.05 4.46
C TYR A 73 -13.37 -9.47 3.57
N VAL A 74 -12.92 -8.26 3.89
CA VAL A 74 -11.89 -7.57 3.12
C VAL A 74 -10.85 -6.94 4.04
N ILE A 75 -9.60 -6.98 3.59
CA ILE A 75 -8.53 -6.09 3.97
C ILE A 75 -8.08 -5.41 2.69
N GLY A 76 -8.16 -4.10 2.63
CA GLY A 76 -7.81 -3.36 1.43
C GLY A 76 -7.35 -1.95 1.72
N SER A 77 -6.83 -1.28 0.69
CA SER A 77 -6.35 0.09 0.76
C SER A 77 -5.40 0.34 1.94
N VAL A 78 -4.54 -0.63 2.19
CA VAL A 78 -3.59 -0.60 3.30
C VAL A 78 -2.33 0.10 2.82
N HIS A 79 -2.26 1.39 3.09
CA HIS A 79 -1.01 2.13 2.92
C HIS A 79 0.08 1.51 3.80
N SER A 80 1.26 1.25 3.26
CA SER A 80 2.32 0.51 3.95
C SER A 80 1.92 -0.91 4.39
N GLY A 81 1.20 -1.62 3.52
CA GLY A 81 0.66 -2.96 3.81
C GLY A 81 1.67 -3.99 4.26
N TYR A 82 2.93 -3.86 3.82
CA TYR A 82 4.02 -4.72 4.28
C TYR A 82 4.27 -4.58 5.80
N THR A 83 4.13 -3.37 6.33
CA THR A 83 4.34 -3.08 7.76
C THR A 83 3.11 -3.42 8.60
N SER A 84 1.93 -2.96 8.17
CA SER A 84 0.69 -3.06 8.96
C SER A 84 -0.20 -4.25 8.61
N GLY A 85 -0.03 -4.84 7.43
CA GLY A 85 -0.84 -5.97 6.96
C GLY A 85 -0.91 -7.16 7.89
N PRO A 86 0.20 -7.64 8.51
CA PRO A 86 0.17 -8.75 9.45
C PRO A 86 -0.74 -8.48 10.66
N TYR A 87 -0.66 -7.27 11.22
CA TYR A 87 -1.53 -6.89 12.33
C TYR A 87 -3.00 -6.76 11.91
N MET A 88 -3.27 -6.18 10.76
CA MET A 88 -4.64 -6.09 10.21
C MET A 88 -5.24 -7.46 9.92
N GLY A 89 -4.41 -8.42 9.45
CA GLY A 89 -4.82 -9.80 9.28
C GLY A 89 -5.19 -10.46 10.60
N TRP A 90 -4.41 -10.21 11.64
CA TRP A 90 -4.71 -10.68 12.98
C TRP A 90 -6.02 -10.07 13.51
N LEU A 91 -6.21 -8.75 13.41
CA LEU A 91 -7.45 -8.08 13.81
C LEU A 91 -8.68 -8.67 13.12
N LEU A 92 -8.61 -8.85 11.80
CA LEU A 92 -9.71 -9.43 11.04
C LEU A 92 -10.00 -10.87 11.49
N SER A 93 -8.97 -11.65 11.79
CA SER A 93 -9.15 -13.02 12.29
C SER A 93 -9.89 -13.05 13.64
N GLN A 94 -9.55 -12.15 14.57
CA GLN A 94 -10.24 -12.01 15.85
C GLN A 94 -11.72 -11.66 15.62
N PHE A 95 -11.97 -10.70 14.75
CA PHE A 95 -13.32 -10.29 14.39
C PHE A 95 -14.15 -11.45 13.81
N ILE A 96 -13.60 -12.20 12.85
CA ILE A 96 -14.27 -13.36 12.24
C ILE A 96 -14.60 -14.44 13.29
N MET A 97 -13.72 -14.62 14.26
CA MET A 97 -13.91 -15.57 15.36
C MET A 97 -14.85 -15.06 16.47
N GLY A 98 -15.39 -13.86 16.34
CA GLY A 98 -16.27 -13.25 17.34
C GLY A 98 -15.54 -12.87 18.63
N GLN A 99 -14.23 -12.66 18.55
CA GLN A 99 -13.43 -12.20 19.68
C GLN A 99 -13.38 -10.68 19.74
N GLU A 100 -13.18 -10.14 20.93
CA GLU A 100 -12.98 -8.71 21.10
C GLU A 100 -11.65 -8.27 20.51
N THR A 101 -11.68 -7.19 19.74
CA THR A 101 -10.47 -6.61 19.13
C THR A 101 -9.94 -5.48 20.00
N ASP A 102 -8.62 -5.34 20.07
CA ASP A 102 -7.94 -4.32 20.88
C ASP A 102 -8.03 -2.90 20.28
N MET A 103 -8.53 -2.78 19.06
CA MET A 103 -8.86 -1.52 18.44
C MET A 103 -10.06 -1.67 17.49
N PRO A 104 -10.79 -0.58 17.21
CA PRO A 104 -11.90 -0.60 16.26
C PRO A 104 -11.46 -1.01 14.86
N LEU A 105 -12.31 -1.75 14.15
CA LEU A 105 -12.12 -2.03 12.73
C LEU A 105 -12.47 -0.79 11.89
N PHE A 106 -11.77 -0.65 10.77
CA PHE A 106 -12.10 0.36 9.77
C PHE A 106 -13.07 -0.23 8.75
N GLU A 107 -14.32 -0.41 9.17
CA GLU A 107 -15.31 -1.12 8.38
C GLU A 107 -15.60 -0.46 7.03
N PRO A 108 -15.75 -1.26 5.95
CA PRO A 108 -16.07 -0.74 4.62
C PRO A 108 -17.39 0.03 4.54
N SER A 109 -18.36 -0.32 5.39
CA SER A 109 -19.68 0.35 5.47
C SER A 109 -19.60 1.86 5.72
N ARG A 110 -18.52 2.34 6.34
CA ARG A 110 -18.32 3.79 6.59
C ARG A 110 -18.20 4.63 5.32
N LEU A 111 -17.87 4.01 4.18
CA LEU A 111 -17.70 4.69 2.89
C LEU A 111 -18.93 4.57 1.98
N ILE A 112 -19.96 3.89 2.42
CA ILE A 112 -21.18 3.67 1.65
C ILE A 112 -22.29 4.48 2.30
N ASN A 113 -22.80 5.46 1.56
CA ASN A 113 -23.97 6.26 1.95
C ASN A 113 -25.26 5.58 1.48
#